data_ecc8afdaf9b8fa4c52ab1be0bd754565
#
_entry.id   ecc8afdaf9b8fa4c52ab1be0bd754565
#
_cell.length_a   1.000
_cell.length_b   1.000
_cell.length_c   1.000
_cell.angle_alpha   90.00
_cell.angle_beta   90.00
_cell.angle_gamma   90.00
#
_symmetry.space_group_name_H-M   'P 1'
#
loop_
_entity.id
_entity.type
_entity.pdbx_description
1 polymer ?
#
loop_
_entity_poly.entity_id
_entity_poly.type
_entity_poly.pdbx_seq_one_letter_code
_entity_poly.pdbx_strand_id
1 'polypeptide(L)'
;STGVKVWIDDRLVYNNLLMSIAIGVCKYNGGGMQQLPEAVADDGLLDVSLIRPVHFWHILFRFRYLFNGGIYRIRHILQERGSRIRIESSPEISVEVDGELLGESPLEFSVLHRAVRIVVSEEFLKRESYPLCSCNIV
;
A
#
# COMPACT_ATOMS: atom_id res chain seq x y z
N SER A 1 14.54 10.70 6.89
CA SER A 1 13.97 10.82 5.53
C SER A 1 15.07 10.60 4.51
N THR A 2 14.79 9.80 3.52
CA THR A 2 15.73 9.39 2.45
C THR A 2 15.21 9.90 1.11
N GLY A 3 16.11 10.25 0.19
CA GLY A 3 15.76 10.59 -1.18
C GLY A 3 15.29 9.34 -1.92
N VAL A 4 14.06 9.36 -2.43
CA VAL A 4 13.45 8.21 -3.08
C VAL A 4 12.85 8.62 -4.41
N LYS A 5 13.05 7.77 -5.43
CA LYS A 5 12.35 7.84 -6.71
C LYS A 5 11.40 6.65 -6.80
N VAL A 6 10.15 6.91 -7.18
CA VAL A 6 9.13 5.88 -7.36
C VAL A 6 8.54 6.00 -8.76
N TRP A 7 8.56 4.89 -9.48
CA TRP A 7 7.88 4.75 -10.78
C TRP A 7 6.70 3.80 -10.62
N ILE A 8 5.61 4.13 -11.29
CA ILE A 8 4.42 3.29 -11.39
C ILE A 8 4.08 3.14 -12.86
N ASP A 9 4.05 1.89 -13.34
CA ASP A 9 3.83 1.54 -14.74
C ASP A 9 4.73 2.38 -15.68
N ASP A 10 6.04 2.46 -15.34
CA ASP A 10 7.10 3.22 -16.01
C ASP A 10 6.99 4.76 -15.92
N ARG A 11 5.97 5.30 -15.26
CA ARG A 11 5.82 6.74 -15.01
C ARG A 11 6.46 7.14 -13.69
N LEU A 12 7.40 8.10 -13.70
CA LEU A 12 7.96 8.66 -12.47
C LEU A 12 6.88 9.49 -11.75
N VAL A 13 6.42 8.99 -10.59
CA VAL A 13 5.36 9.62 -9.79
C VAL A 13 5.91 10.38 -8.59
N TYR A 14 7.09 10.00 -8.12
CA TYR A 14 7.70 10.63 -6.96
C TYR A 14 9.23 10.74 -7.11
N ASN A 15 9.79 11.89 -6.73
CA ASN A 15 11.22 12.11 -6.67
C ASN A 15 11.52 13.18 -5.61
N ASN A 16 11.55 12.75 -4.36
CA ASN A 16 11.81 13.67 -3.22
C ASN A 16 12.17 12.88 -1.96
N LEU A 17 12.33 13.60 -0.85
CA LEU A 17 12.48 12.98 0.47
C LEU A 17 11.20 12.25 0.88
N LEU A 18 11.35 11.01 1.33
CA LEU A 18 10.27 10.16 1.80
C LEU A 18 10.52 9.74 3.26
N MET A 19 9.46 9.66 4.04
CA MET A 19 9.50 9.12 5.40
C MET A 19 9.14 7.65 5.43
N SER A 20 8.10 7.25 4.70
CA SER A 20 7.64 5.87 4.59
C SER A 20 6.86 5.64 3.31
N ILE A 21 6.87 4.40 2.84
CA ILE A 21 6.04 3.91 1.74
C ILE A 21 5.37 2.62 2.17
N ALA A 22 4.09 2.50 1.87
CA ALA A 22 3.35 1.24 1.98
C ALA A 22 2.85 0.83 0.60
N ILE A 23 3.02 -0.45 0.27
CA ILE A 23 2.60 -1.05 -1.00
C ILE A 23 1.84 -2.33 -0.67
N GLY A 24 0.71 -2.56 -1.31
CA GLY A 24 -0.04 -3.79 -1.08
C GLY A 24 -1.32 -3.89 -1.88
N VAL A 25 -1.98 -5.03 -1.74
CA VAL A 25 -3.28 -5.34 -2.35
C VAL A 25 -4.41 -5.34 -1.32
N CYS A 26 -4.09 -5.16 -0.03
CA CYS A 26 -5.05 -5.22 1.08
C CYS A 26 -5.09 -3.89 1.83
N LYS A 27 -6.28 -3.55 2.37
CA LYS A 27 -6.51 -2.30 3.11
C LYS A 27 -5.73 -2.21 4.41
N TYR A 28 -5.56 -3.33 5.09
CA TYR A 28 -5.06 -3.41 6.45
C TYR A 28 -3.62 -3.90 6.49
N ASN A 29 -2.85 -3.28 7.36
CA ASN A 29 -1.52 -3.71 7.75
C ASN A 29 -1.46 -3.78 9.28
N GLY A 30 -0.78 -4.74 9.85
CA GLY A 30 -0.58 -4.98 11.28
C GLY A 30 -1.49 -4.21 12.27
N GLY A 31 -2.10 -4.89 13.23
CA GLY A 31 -2.92 -4.24 14.27
C GLY A 31 -4.18 -3.48 13.80
N GLY A 32 -4.67 -3.73 12.58
CA GLY A 32 -5.88 -3.09 12.05
C GLY A 32 -5.67 -1.68 11.46
N MET A 33 -4.44 -1.28 11.20
CA MET A 33 -4.14 -0.01 10.55
C MET A 33 -4.54 -0.06 9.07
N GLN A 34 -5.32 0.92 8.61
CA GLN A 34 -5.73 1.07 7.21
C GLN A 34 -4.74 1.98 6.47
N GLN A 35 -3.60 1.44 6.08
CA GLN A 35 -2.59 2.19 5.32
C GLN A 35 -2.96 2.35 3.84
N LEU A 36 -3.78 1.44 3.31
CA LEU A 36 -4.24 1.41 1.93
C LEU A 36 -5.79 1.27 1.89
N PRO A 37 -6.55 2.23 2.41
CA PRO A 37 -7.99 2.09 2.64
C PRO A 37 -8.82 1.85 1.37
N GLU A 38 -8.30 2.19 0.20
CA GLU A 38 -8.97 2.02 -1.09
C GLU A 38 -8.51 0.76 -1.84
N ALA A 39 -7.60 -0.03 -1.26
CA ALA A 39 -7.09 -1.24 -1.90
C ALA A 39 -8.20 -2.27 -2.14
N VAL A 40 -8.14 -2.90 -3.31
CA VAL A 40 -9.05 -3.98 -3.75
C VAL A 40 -8.21 -5.18 -4.17
N ALA A 41 -8.31 -6.26 -3.39
CA ALA A 41 -7.36 -7.38 -3.48
C ALA A 41 -7.36 -8.15 -4.81
N ASP A 42 -8.40 -8.03 -5.63
CA ASP A 42 -8.59 -8.81 -6.86
C ASP A 42 -8.71 -7.97 -8.14
N ASP A 43 -8.38 -6.68 -8.09
CA ASP A 43 -8.46 -5.78 -9.25
C ASP A 43 -7.19 -5.78 -10.11
N GLY A 44 -6.13 -6.49 -9.68
CA GLY A 44 -4.88 -6.59 -10.41
C GLY A 44 -3.97 -5.36 -10.27
N LEU A 45 -4.19 -4.53 -9.27
CA LEU A 45 -3.37 -3.37 -8.97
C LEU A 45 -2.74 -3.47 -7.58
N LEU A 46 -1.61 -2.81 -7.43
CA LEU A 46 -0.97 -2.49 -6.16
C LEU A 46 -1.36 -1.07 -5.77
N ASP A 47 -1.86 -0.91 -4.56
CA ASP A 47 -2.06 0.42 -3.96
C ASP A 47 -0.79 0.88 -3.27
N VAL A 48 -0.50 2.17 -3.34
CA VAL A 48 0.70 2.78 -2.80
C VAL A 48 0.34 4.01 -1.98
N SER A 49 0.80 4.05 -0.74
CA SER A 49 0.78 5.25 0.11
C SER A 49 2.20 5.77 0.32
N LEU A 50 2.47 6.97 -0.15
CA LEU A 50 3.74 7.67 0.00
C LEU A 50 3.61 8.72 1.11
N ILE A 51 4.30 8.53 2.23
CA ILE A 51 4.28 9.45 3.36
C ILE A 51 5.48 10.37 3.27
N ARG A 52 5.22 11.65 2.97
CA ARG A 52 6.24 12.70 2.95
C ARG A 52 6.74 12.98 4.38
N PRO A 53 7.93 13.57 4.53
CA PRO A 53 8.42 14.00 5.83
C PRO A 53 7.42 14.90 6.55
N VAL A 54 7.08 14.55 7.79
CA VAL A 54 6.16 15.30 8.64
C VAL A 54 6.74 15.45 10.03
N HIS A 55 6.37 16.53 10.72
CA HIS A 55 6.74 16.71 12.13
C HIS A 55 6.00 15.71 13.01
N PHE A 56 6.66 15.24 14.06
CA PHE A 56 6.14 14.27 15.03
C PHE A 56 4.73 14.62 15.54
N TRP A 57 4.48 15.89 15.84
CA TRP A 57 3.18 16.36 16.33
C TRP A 57 2.03 16.13 15.33
N HIS A 58 2.30 16.23 14.03
CA HIS A 58 1.28 15.94 13.01
C HIS A 58 0.88 14.45 12.99
N ILE A 59 1.84 13.56 13.26
CA ILE A 59 1.58 12.12 13.37
C ILE A 59 0.71 11.87 14.60
N LEU A 60 1.11 12.39 15.76
CA LEU A 60 0.42 12.16 17.02
C LEU A 60 -1.05 12.59 16.99
N PHE A 61 -1.34 13.81 16.48
CA PHE A 61 -2.72 14.32 16.44
C PHE A 61 -3.58 13.67 15.35
N ARG A 62 -2.97 13.02 14.36
CA ARG A 62 -3.67 12.40 13.24
C ARG A 62 -3.58 10.87 13.23
N PHE A 63 -3.01 10.28 14.26
CA PHE A 63 -2.83 8.83 14.41
C PHE A 63 -4.15 8.05 14.24
N ARG A 64 -5.27 8.61 14.71
CA ARG A 64 -6.60 8.02 14.55
C ARG A 64 -7.01 7.77 13.09
N TYR A 65 -6.46 8.54 12.13
CA TYR A 65 -6.78 8.37 10.70
C TYR A 65 -6.22 7.08 10.12
N LEU A 66 -5.22 6.47 10.76
CA LEU A 66 -4.71 5.14 10.42
C LEU A 66 -5.73 4.03 10.68
N PHE A 67 -6.68 4.24 11.59
CA PHE A 67 -7.64 3.20 11.99
C PHE A 67 -9.04 3.40 11.40
N ASN A 68 -9.35 4.56 10.86
CA ASN A 68 -10.67 4.86 10.31
C ASN A 68 -10.69 5.10 8.80
N GLY A 69 -9.62 4.69 8.09
CA GLY A 69 -9.49 4.87 6.64
C GLY A 69 -9.32 6.31 6.17
N GLY A 70 -9.16 7.26 7.10
CA GLY A 70 -9.03 8.67 6.78
C GLY A 70 -7.60 9.12 6.42
N ILE A 71 -6.67 8.19 6.22
CA ILE A 71 -5.25 8.49 6.01
C ILE A 71 -5.02 9.42 4.80
N TYR A 72 -5.77 9.26 3.71
CA TYR A 72 -5.63 10.09 2.51
C TYR A 72 -6.15 11.52 2.66
N ARG A 73 -6.84 11.86 3.76
CA ARG A 73 -7.18 13.24 4.12
C ARG A 73 -5.98 14.02 4.65
N ILE A 74 -4.86 13.33 4.90
CA ILE A 74 -3.63 13.93 5.39
C ILE A 74 -2.85 14.47 4.19
N ARG A 75 -2.69 15.79 4.09
CA ARG A 75 -2.03 16.49 2.94
C ARG A 75 -0.63 16.00 2.59
N HIS A 76 0.05 15.34 3.53
CA HIS A 76 1.41 14.82 3.35
C HIS A 76 1.46 13.39 2.83
N ILE A 77 0.31 12.77 2.58
CA ILE A 77 0.20 11.43 2.02
C ILE A 77 -0.28 11.52 0.58
N LEU A 78 0.47 10.87 -0.31
CA LEU A 78 0.10 10.68 -1.70
C LEU A 78 -0.37 9.25 -1.89
N GLN A 79 -1.44 9.10 -2.64
CA GLN A 79 -1.95 7.81 -3.08
C GLN A 79 -1.67 7.64 -4.57
N GLU A 80 -1.19 6.47 -4.92
CA GLU A 80 -0.99 6.05 -6.31
C GLU A 80 -1.38 4.57 -6.45
N ARG A 81 -1.61 4.13 -7.69
CA ARG A 81 -1.98 2.75 -8.01
C ARG A 81 -1.34 2.32 -9.32
N GLY A 82 -0.96 1.06 -9.43
CA GLY A 82 -0.44 0.50 -10.69
C GLY A 82 -0.12 -0.98 -10.59
N SER A 83 0.17 -1.61 -11.70
CA SER A 83 0.48 -3.04 -11.78
C SER A 83 1.94 -3.34 -11.49
N ARG A 84 2.84 -2.36 -11.69
CA ARG A 84 4.27 -2.47 -11.45
C ARG A 84 4.80 -1.22 -10.77
N ILE A 85 5.57 -1.41 -9.70
CA ILE A 85 6.14 -0.34 -8.90
C ILE A 85 7.63 -0.57 -8.78
N ARG A 86 8.44 0.43 -9.19
CA ARG A 86 9.89 0.43 -9.02
C ARG A 86 10.30 1.53 -8.06
N ILE A 87 11.21 1.18 -7.15
CA ILE A 87 11.72 2.08 -6.12
C ILE A 87 13.24 2.11 -6.20
N GLU A 88 13.80 3.31 -6.24
CA GLU A 88 15.22 3.57 -6.07
C GLU A 88 15.42 4.59 -4.95
N SER A 89 16.47 4.41 -4.16
CA SER A 89 16.79 5.35 -3.07
C SER A 89 18.28 5.57 -2.91
N SER A 90 18.63 6.71 -2.36
CA SER A 90 19.99 7.02 -1.94
C SER A 90 19.93 7.83 -0.62
N PRO A 91 20.50 7.27 0.49
CA PRO A 91 21.05 5.91 0.64
C PRO A 91 20.00 4.81 0.42
N GLU A 92 20.47 3.57 0.29
CA GLU A 92 19.61 2.39 0.19
C GLU A 92 18.67 2.29 1.39
N ILE A 93 17.44 1.80 1.14
CA ILE A 93 16.43 1.58 2.18
C ILE A 93 16.09 0.10 2.26
N SER A 94 15.94 -0.38 3.48
CA SER A 94 15.48 -1.74 3.74
C SER A 94 13.98 -1.85 3.54
N VAL A 95 13.54 -3.00 3.06
CA VAL A 95 12.13 -3.31 2.78
C VAL A 95 11.71 -4.50 3.60
N GLU A 96 10.59 -4.33 4.27
CA GLU A 96 9.88 -5.37 5.02
C GLU A 96 8.64 -5.81 4.23
N VAL A 97 8.45 -7.11 4.11
CA VAL A 97 7.27 -7.72 3.49
C VAL A 97 6.68 -8.70 4.48
N ASP A 98 5.43 -8.49 4.89
CA ASP A 98 4.69 -9.34 5.84
C ASP A 98 5.46 -9.64 7.14
N GLY A 99 6.26 -8.69 7.63
CA GLY A 99 7.03 -8.79 8.86
C GLY A 99 8.44 -9.37 8.69
N GLU A 100 8.86 -9.70 7.48
CA GLU A 100 10.18 -10.22 7.17
C GLU A 100 11.01 -9.22 6.35
N LEU A 101 12.30 -9.09 6.66
CA LEU A 101 13.22 -8.26 5.89
C LEU A 101 13.51 -8.93 4.55
N LEU A 102 13.05 -8.31 3.46
CA LEU A 102 13.22 -8.84 2.11
C LEU A 102 14.57 -8.48 1.48
N GLY A 103 15.08 -7.29 1.76
CA GLY A 103 16.30 -6.77 1.15
C GLY A 103 16.33 -5.24 1.13
N GLU A 104 17.13 -4.68 0.22
CA GLU A 104 17.36 -3.25 0.08
C GLU A 104 17.06 -2.77 -1.34
N SER A 105 16.80 -1.47 -1.50
CA SER A 105 16.62 -0.85 -2.82
C SER A 105 17.89 -0.97 -3.69
N PRO A 106 17.79 -1.04 -5.05
CA PRO A 106 16.56 -0.87 -5.85
C PRO A 106 15.65 -2.09 -5.84
N LEU A 107 14.34 -1.86 -5.83
CA LEU A 107 13.32 -2.90 -5.74
C LEU A 107 12.24 -2.71 -6.81
N GLU A 108 11.70 -3.81 -7.27
CA GLU A 108 10.55 -3.83 -8.17
C GLU A 108 9.49 -4.78 -7.65
N PHE A 109 8.25 -4.32 -7.61
CA PHE A 109 7.06 -5.06 -7.22
C PHE A 109 6.12 -5.14 -8.40
N SER A 110 5.56 -6.32 -8.63
CA SER A 110 4.51 -6.53 -9.63
C SER A 110 3.41 -7.41 -9.06
N VAL A 111 2.17 -7.15 -9.46
CA VAL A 111 1.04 -7.97 -9.04
C VAL A 111 0.85 -9.14 -10.00
N LEU A 112 0.68 -10.33 -9.44
CA LEU A 112 0.23 -11.51 -10.18
C LEU A 112 -1.29 -11.63 -10.00
N HIS A 113 -2.04 -11.08 -10.94
CA HIS A 113 -3.50 -11.03 -10.85
C HIS A 113 -4.10 -12.43 -10.70
N ARG A 114 -4.93 -12.61 -9.64
CA ARG A 114 -5.64 -13.86 -9.33
C ARG A 114 -4.76 -15.11 -9.21
N ALA A 115 -3.50 -14.95 -8.78
CA ALA A 115 -2.55 -16.06 -8.62
C ALA A 115 -2.90 -16.99 -7.45
N VAL A 116 -3.65 -16.49 -6.45
CA VAL A 116 -4.02 -17.24 -5.25
C VAL A 116 -5.54 -17.28 -5.12
N ARG A 117 -6.08 -18.43 -4.73
CA ARG A 117 -7.49 -18.60 -4.36
C ARG A 117 -7.62 -18.66 -2.85
N ILE A 118 -8.49 -17.82 -2.30
CA ILE A 118 -8.73 -17.72 -0.86
C ILE A 118 -10.19 -18.10 -0.59
N VAL A 119 -10.42 -18.95 0.38
CA VAL A 119 -11.78 -19.26 0.86
C VAL A 119 -12.19 -18.15 1.84
N VAL A 120 -13.31 -17.52 1.55
CA VAL A 120 -13.86 -16.44 2.39
C VAL A 120 -15.33 -16.74 2.71
N SER A 121 -15.83 -16.24 3.86
CA SER A 121 -17.24 -16.37 4.21
C SER A 121 -18.11 -15.43 3.39
N GLU A 122 -19.38 -15.78 3.19
CA GLU A 122 -20.36 -14.88 2.53
C GLU A 122 -20.51 -13.56 3.29
N GLU A 123 -20.39 -13.58 4.61
CA GLU A 123 -20.45 -12.38 5.45
C GLU A 123 -19.31 -11.41 5.13
N PHE A 124 -18.10 -11.94 4.91
CA PHE A 124 -16.94 -11.14 4.49
C PHE A 124 -17.20 -10.45 3.14
N LEU A 125 -17.72 -11.18 2.16
CA LEU A 125 -18.02 -10.63 0.82
C LEU A 125 -19.06 -9.50 0.91
N LYS A 126 -20.09 -9.63 1.72
CA LYS A 126 -21.11 -8.59 1.93
C LYS A 126 -20.55 -7.36 2.62
N ARG A 127 -19.66 -7.54 3.60
CA ARG A 127 -19.07 -6.45 4.40
C ARG A 127 -18.13 -5.58 3.59
N GLU A 128 -17.34 -6.16 2.72
CA GLU A 128 -16.32 -5.46 1.93
C GLU A 128 -16.85 -4.94 0.59
N SER A 129 -18.14 -5.14 0.29
CA SER A 129 -18.77 -4.73 -0.98
C SER A 129 -18.02 -5.24 -2.22
N TYR A 130 -17.36 -6.41 -2.12
CA TYR A 130 -16.80 -7.05 -3.30
C TYR A 130 -17.94 -7.44 -4.24
N PRO A 131 -17.89 -7.06 -5.53
CA PRO A 131 -18.81 -7.63 -6.49
C PRO A 131 -18.63 -9.15 -6.42
N LEU A 132 -19.74 -9.89 -6.32
CA LEU A 132 -19.74 -11.34 -6.43
C LEU A 132 -19.17 -11.71 -7.79
N CYS A 133 -17.85 -11.73 -7.90
CA CYS A 133 -17.21 -12.34 -9.03
C CYS A 133 -17.57 -13.82 -8.95
N SER A 134 -18.02 -14.40 -10.04
CA SER A 134 -18.44 -15.80 -10.19
C SER A 134 -17.31 -16.76 -9.80
N CYS A 135 -16.91 -16.74 -8.55
CA CYS A 135 -16.08 -17.76 -7.95
C CYS A 135 -17.00 -18.93 -7.66
N ASN A 136 -16.87 -20.00 -8.43
CA ASN A 136 -17.49 -21.28 -8.12
C ASN A 136 -17.09 -21.64 -6.68
N ILE A 137 -18.06 -21.50 -5.77
CA ILE A 137 -17.98 -21.99 -4.40
C ILE A 137 -18.09 -23.52 -4.53
N VAL A 138 -17.02 -24.22 -4.22
CA VAL A 138 -17.02 -25.67 -4.01
C VAL A 138 -17.14 -25.91 -2.54
#